data_1550851a32a4d4ab1c69e7ad222fad35
#
_entry.id   1550851a32a4d4ab1c69e7ad222fad35
#
_cell.length_a   1.000
_cell.length_b   1.000
_cell.length_c   1.000
_cell.angle_alpha   90.00
_cell.angle_beta   90.00
_cell.angle_gamma   90.00
#
_symmetry.space_group_name_H-M   'P 1'
#
loop_
_entity.id
_entity.type
_entity.pdbx_description
1 polymer ?
#
loop_
_entity_poly.entity_id
_entity_poly.type
_entity_poly.pdbx_seq_one_letter_code
_entity_poly.pdbx_strand_id
1 'polypeptide(L)'
;MAMVCTLSVFNGFQDTVADLFTVFDPELKVTIAEGKVFDAQDPRIQAIRQMPEVDVLTETLEENAMVQYKDRQTMAVIKGVQNNFEQLTAIDSILYGAGEFLLNDSIVDYGVMGIELVSTLGTGIRFVDPLQIYIPKRSGKVNMANPAASFNMDYLYSPGVVFVVNQQKYDGQYILTSLDFARRLLDYTTEVSAIELKLKPGSDLSFVKAKIKKELGDDFVIR
;
A
#
# COMPACT_ATOMS: atom_id res chain seq x y z
N MET A 1 -11.31 38.72 23.20
CA MET A 1 -10.02 37.97 23.09
C MET A 1 -10.18 36.43 23.19
N ALA A 2 -11.09 35.89 24.01
CA ALA A 2 -11.25 34.41 24.13
C ALA A 2 -11.67 33.68 22.83
N MET A 3 -12.47 34.32 21.98
CA MET A 3 -13.01 33.71 20.75
C MET A 3 -11.95 33.53 19.64
N VAL A 4 -10.92 34.38 19.62
CA VAL A 4 -9.82 34.27 18.63
C VAL A 4 -8.86 33.13 19.01
N CYS A 5 -8.62 32.92 20.29
CA CYS A 5 -7.79 31.81 20.75
C CYS A 5 -8.43 30.44 20.50
N THR A 6 -9.75 30.30 20.67
CA THR A 6 -10.46 29.06 20.42
C THR A 6 -10.49 28.70 18.91
N LEU A 7 -10.66 29.68 18.02
CA LEU A 7 -10.58 29.47 16.57
C LEU A 7 -9.17 29.10 16.12
N SER A 8 -8.14 29.73 16.70
CA SER A 8 -6.73 29.42 16.38
C SER A 8 -6.33 28.00 16.83
N VAL A 9 -6.79 27.57 18.01
CA VAL A 9 -6.57 26.19 18.51
C VAL A 9 -7.33 25.17 17.66
N PHE A 10 -8.56 25.50 17.23
CA PHE A 10 -9.36 24.62 16.40
C PHE A 10 -8.78 24.48 14.97
N ASN A 11 -8.29 25.57 14.39
CA ASN A 11 -7.59 25.52 13.10
C ASN A 11 -6.26 24.74 13.22
N GLY A 12 -5.47 24.99 14.27
CA GLY A 12 -4.25 24.23 14.51
C GLY A 12 -4.51 22.73 14.78
N PHE A 13 -5.66 22.38 15.36
CA PHE A 13 -6.07 20.99 15.53
C PHE A 13 -6.52 20.37 14.20
N GLN A 14 -7.24 21.11 13.36
CA GLN A 14 -7.62 20.66 12.01
C GLN A 14 -6.39 20.45 11.12
N ASP A 15 -5.40 21.35 11.17
CA ASP A 15 -4.14 21.20 10.43
C ASP A 15 -3.36 19.98 10.94
N THR A 16 -3.30 19.78 12.26
CA THR A 16 -2.65 18.59 12.86
C THR A 16 -3.38 17.29 12.50
N VAL A 17 -4.71 17.32 12.43
CA VAL A 17 -5.50 16.14 11.98
C VAL A 17 -5.32 15.90 10.49
N ALA A 18 -5.24 16.95 9.67
CA ALA A 18 -4.95 16.82 8.25
C ALA A 18 -3.54 16.24 8.00
N ASP A 19 -2.56 16.63 8.82
CA ASP A 19 -1.20 16.06 8.78
C ASP A 19 -1.12 14.58 9.22
N LEU A 20 -2.17 14.07 9.91
CA LEU A 20 -2.29 12.65 10.24
C LEU A 20 -2.80 11.81 9.06
N PHE A 21 -3.45 12.43 8.07
CA PHE A 21 -3.74 11.79 6.80
C PHE A 21 -2.51 11.85 5.91
N THR A 22 -1.85 10.74 5.80
CA THR A 22 -0.60 10.64 5.05
C THR A 22 -0.86 10.49 3.55
N VAL A 23 0.21 10.67 2.81
CA VAL A 23 0.30 10.27 1.39
C VAL A 23 -0.13 8.80 1.16
N PHE A 24 -0.12 7.97 2.21
CA PHE A 24 -0.56 6.58 2.18
C PHE A 24 -2.08 6.39 2.32
N ASP A 25 -2.81 7.41 2.75
CA ASP A 25 -4.26 7.32 2.96
C ASP A 25 -4.98 7.91 1.73
N PRO A 26 -5.64 7.09 0.92
CA PRO A 26 -6.41 7.56 -0.23
C PRO A 26 -7.67 8.31 0.21
N GLU A 27 -8.23 9.17 -0.65
CA GLU A 27 -9.49 9.85 -0.37
C GLU A 27 -10.65 8.85 -0.15
N LEU A 28 -10.65 7.76 -0.90
CA LEU A 28 -11.57 6.64 -0.72
C LEU A 28 -10.83 5.31 -0.88
N LYS A 29 -11.13 4.37 0.00
CA LYS A 29 -10.63 2.99 -0.05
C LYS A 29 -11.80 2.01 -0.04
N VAL A 30 -11.85 1.14 -1.04
CA VAL A 30 -12.84 0.06 -1.17
C VAL A 30 -12.18 -1.26 -0.82
N THR A 31 -12.76 -1.99 0.13
CA THR A 31 -12.33 -3.32 0.55
C THR A 31 -13.52 -4.27 0.56
N ILE A 32 -13.28 -5.58 0.51
CA ILE A 32 -14.34 -6.57 0.69
C ILE A 32 -14.82 -6.58 2.14
N ALA A 33 -16.12 -6.81 2.38
CA ALA A 33 -16.69 -6.88 3.72
C ALA A 33 -16.30 -8.18 4.44
N GLU A 34 -16.29 -9.30 3.71
CA GLU A 34 -15.88 -10.61 4.22
C GLU A 34 -14.76 -11.18 3.37
N GLY A 35 -13.67 -11.60 4.01
CA GLY A 35 -12.48 -12.10 3.34
C GLY A 35 -11.31 -11.12 3.34
N LYS A 36 -10.29 -11.41 2.53
CA LYS A 36 -9.07 -10.60 2.43
C LYS A 36 -8.91 -9.95 1.07
N VAL A 37 -9.41 -10.59 0.03
CA VAL A 37 -9.21 -10.17 -1.36
C VAL A 37 -10.49 -10.40 -2.17
N PHE A 38 -10.59 -9.67 -3.26
CA PHE A 38 -11.65 -9.78 -4.25
C PHE A 38 -11.09 -9.64 -5.67
N ASP A 39 -11.86 -10.06 -6.67
CA ASP A 39 -11.45 -9.96 -8.07
C ASP A 39 -11.57 -8.49 -8.55
N ALA A 40 -10.46 -7.91 -8.98
CA ALA A 40 -10.43 -6.57 -9.57
C ALA A 40 -11.18 -6.50 -10.92
N GLN A 41 -11.43 -7.64 -11.57
CA GLN A 41 -12.21 -7.71 -12.81
C GLN A 41 -13.74 -7.71 -12.56
N ASP A 42 -14.21 -7.68 -11.31
CA ASP A 42 -15.64 -7.58 -11.00
C ASP A 42 -16.27 -6.41 -11.80
N PRO A 43 -17.36 -6.65 -12.55
CA PRO A 43 -18.00 -5.61 -13.37
C PRO A 43 -18.37 -4.36 -12.57
N ARG A 44 -18.69 -4.50 -11.28
CA ARG A 44 -19.01 -3.37 -10.39
C ARG A 44 -17.79 -2.49 -10.16
N ILE A 45 -16.60 -3.07 -10.00
CA ILE A 45 -15.34 -2.33 -9.88
C ILE A 45 -15.01 -1.62 -11.20
N GLN A 46 -15.24 -2.28 -12.34
CA GLN A 46 -15.03 -1.66 -13.65
C GLN A 46 -16.00 -0.49 -13.90
N ALA A 47 -17.23 -0.57 -13.38
CA ALA A 47 -18.19 0.55 -13.43
C ALA A 47 -17.68 1.76 -12.62
N ILE A 48 -17.10 1.54 -11.45
CA ILE A 48 -16.50 2.63 -10.65
C ILE A 48 -15.35 3.30 -11.40
N ARG A 49 -14.50 2.52 -12.07
CA ARG A 49 -13.38 3.04 -12.88
C ARG A 49 -13.85 4.02 -13.98
N GLN A 50 -15.08 3.86 -14.45
CA GLN A 50 -15.66 4.69 -15.50
C GLN A 50 -16.47 5.88 -14.96
N MET A 51 -16.59 6.04 -13.64
CA MET A 51 -17.32 7.17 -13.05
C MET A 51 -16.64 8.50 -13.37
N PRO A 52 -17.40 9.52 -13.81
CA PRO A 52 -16.82 10.79 -14.23
C PRO A 52 -16.18 11.58 -13.09
N GLU A 53 -16.54 11.29 -11.85
CA GLU A 53 -16.01 11.90 -10.63
C GLU A 53 -14.67 11.32 -10.21
N VAL A 54 -14.32 10.11 -10.68
CA VAL A 54 -13.05 9.45 -10.37
C VAL A 54 -11.93 10.02 -11.24
N ASP A 55 -10.86 10.46 -10.60
CA ASP A 55 -9.63 10.92 -11.26
C ASP A 55 -8.65 9.76 -11.43
N VAL A 56 -8.30 9.11 -10.32
CA VAL A 56 -7.40 7.97 -10.30
C VAL A 56 -8.04 6.81 -9.54
N LEU A 57 -7.98 5.61 -10.11
CA LEU A 57 -8.31 4.37 -9.44
C LEU A 57 -7.10 3.46 -9.54
N THR A 58 -6.58 3.03 -8.39
CA THR A 58 -5.45 2.12 -8.30
C THR A 58 -5.81 0.85 -7.55
N GLU A 59 -5.29 -0.26 -8.00
CA GLU A 59 -5.42 -1.56 -7.37
C GLU A 59 -4.27 -1.77 -6.39
N THR A 60 -4.58 -2.27 -5.19
CA THR A 60 -3.57 -2.55 -4.18
C THR A 60 -3.75 -3.94 -3.58
N LEU A 61 -2.65 -4.58 -3.25
CA LEU A 61 -2.61 -5.89 -2.62
C LEU A 61 -1.66 -5.85 -1.43
N GLU A 62 -2.23 -5.94 -0.22
CA GLU A 62 -1.49 -5.88 1.03
C GLU A 62 -1.52 -7.24 1.73
N GLU A 63 -0.36 -7.73 2.17
CA GLU A 63 -0.26 -8.92 3.02
C GLU A 63 0.96 -8.84 3.94
N ASN A 64 0.84 -9.48 5.11
CA ASN A 64 1.95 -9.60 6.04
C ASN A 64 2.97 -10.62 5.53
N ALA A 65 4.22 -10.24 5.56
CA ALA A 65 5.34 -11.06 5.15
C ALA A 65 6.46 -11.05 6.18
N MET A 66 7.20 -12.12 6.25
CA MET A 66 8.51 -12.11 6.91
C MET A 66 9.54 -11.59 5.91
N VAL A 67 10.26 -10.56 6.30
CA VAL A 67 11.31 -9.94 5.50
C VAL A 67 12.66 -10.23 6.16
N GLN A 68 13.58 -10.75 5.38
CA GLN A 68 14.93 -11.06 5.84
C GLN A 68 15.96 -10.30 5.01
N TYR A 69 16.93 -9.73 5.71
CA TYR A 69 18.13 -9.17 5.12
C TYR A 69 19.35 -9.70 5.88
N LYS A 70 20.17 -10.53 5.21
CA LYS A 70 21.31 -11.23 5.81
C LYS A 70 20.85 -12.08 7.02
N ASP A 71 21.33 -11.73 8.20
CA ASP A 71 21.06 -12.40 9.48
C ASP A 71 19.90 -11.77 10.27
N ARG A 72 19.33 -10.67 9.77
CA ARG A 72 18.21 -9.97 10.42
C ARG A 72 16.90 -10.24 9.72
N GLN A 73 15.85 -10.36 10.52
CA GLN A 73 14.49 -10.56 10.02
C GLN A 73 13.47 -9.76 10.82
N THR A 74 12.37 -9.38 10.16
CA THR A 74 11.24 -8.71 10.79
C THR A 74 9.94 -9.03 10.05
N MET A 75 8.81 -8.77 10.68
CA MET A 75 7.51 -8.78 9.99
C MET A 75 7.27 -7.42 9.37
N ALA A 76 6.82 -7.42 8.12
CA ALA A 76 6.42 -6.21 7.42
C ALA A 76 5.18 -6.45 6.57
N VAL A 77 4.50 -5.39 6.18
CA VAL A 77 3.39 -5.39 5.23
C VAL A 77 3.96 -5.12 3.84
N ILE A 78 3.83 -6.07 2.95
CA ILE A 78 4.09 -5.86 1.54
C ILE A 78 2.85 -5.25 0.91
N LYS A 79 2.98 -4.05 0.35
CA LYS A 79 1.92 -3.36 -0.37
C LYS A 79 2.30 -3.29 -1.86
N GLY A 80 1.72 -4.20 -2.64
CA GLY A 80 1.79 -4.15 -4.10
C GLY A 80 0.84 -3.09 -4.64
N VAL A 81 1.34 -2.20 -5.49
CA VAL A 81 0.58 -1.09 -6.09
C VAL A 81 0.75 -1.07 -7.60
N GLN A 82 -0.25 -0.55 -8.31
CA GLN A 82 -0.16 -0.34 -9.76
C GLN A 82 0.77 0.83 -10.10
N ASN A 83 1.22 0.90 -11.36
CA ASN A 83 2.12 1.95 -11.84
C ASN A 83 1.52 3.37 -11.77
N ASN A 84 0.21 3.48 -11.66
CA ASN A 84 -0.47 4.78 -11.52
C ASN A 84 -0.56 5.27 -10.05
N PHE A 85 0.10 4.59 -9.12
CA PHE A 85 0.10 4.94 -7.70
C PHE A 85 0.66 6.35 -7.45
N GLU A 86 1.65 6.78 -8.23
CA GLU A 86 2.20 8.15 -8.19
C GLU A 86 1.15 9.22 -8.50
N GLN A 87 0.15 8.89 -9.33
CA GLN A 87 -0.94 9.81 -9.64
C GLN A 87 -1.97 9.89 -8.52
N LEU A 88 -2.12 8.79 -7.77
CA LEU A 88 -3.01 8.72 -6.60
C LEU A 88 -2.46 9.56 -5.44
N THR A 89 -1.16 9.46 -5.21
CA THR A 89 -0.47 10.01 -4.04
C THR A 89 0.68 10.93 -4.46
N ALA A 90 1.06 11.87 -3.60
CA ALA A 90 2.27 12.68 -3.78
C ALA A 90 3.51 11.93 -3.26
N ILE A 91 3.74 10.69 -3.73
CA ILE A 91 4.77 9.79 -3.20
C ILE A 91 6.15 10.44 -3.20
N ASP A 92 6.50 11.21 -4.22
CA ASP A 92 7.79 11.89 -4.34
C ASP A 92 8.08 12.83 -3.17
N SER A 93 7.03 13.40 -2.55
CA SER A 93 7.18 14.33 -1.42
C SER A 93 7.69 13.68 -0.13
N ILE A 94 7.59 12.37 -0.04
CA ILE A 94 7.99 11.58 1.14
C ILE A 94 9.20 10.69 0.89
N LEU A 95 9.78 10.73 -0.32
CA LEU A 95 10.96 9.94 -0.64
C LEU A 95 12.22 10.56 -0.04
N TYR A 96 13.10 9.69 0.45
CA TYR A 96 14.41 10.04 0.94
C TYR A 96 15.47 9.10 0.35
N GLY A 97 16.49 9.70 -0.28
CA GLY A 97 17.58 8.97 -0.93
C GLY A 97 18.00 9.63 -2.24
N ALA A 98 18.89 8.96 -2.97
CA ALA A 98 19.43 9.48 -4.24
C ALA A 98 18.95 8.72 -5.49
N GLY A 99 17.97 7.81 -5.30
CA GLY A 99 17.31 7.06 -6.37
C GLY A 99 15.99 7.67 -6.78
N GLU A 100 15.16 6.87 -7.43
CA GLU A 100 13.83 7.23 -7.93
C GLU A 100 12.80 6.24 -7.41
N PHE A 101 11.52 6.63 -7.43
CA PHE A 101 10.41 5.72 -7.12
C PHE A 101 10.26 4.72 -8.26
N LEU A 102 10.90 3.59 -8.11
CA LEU A 102 10.89 2.51 -9.09
C LEU A 102 10.48 1.21 -8.39
N LEU A 103 9.44 0.55 -8.89
CA LEU A 103 8.91 -0.68 -8.30
C LEU A 103 9.31 -1.94 -9.08
N ASN A 104 9.56 -1.81 -10.36
CA ASN A 104 10.10 -2.88 -11.20
C ASN A 104 10.80 -2.33 -12.43
N ASP A 105 11.66 -3.15 -13.00
CA ASP A 105 12.17 -3.00 -14.36
C ASP A 105 12.01 -4.33 -15.11
N SER A 106 12.65 -4.48 -16.27
CA SER A 106 12.56 -5.72 -17.06
C SER A 106 13.27 -6.92 -16.42
N ILE A 107 14.02 -6.73 -15.35
CA ILE A 107 14.96 -7.72 -14.79
C ILE A 107 14.64 -8.03 -13.34
N VAL A 108 14.35 -7.01 -12.53
CA VAL A 108 14.19 -7.14 -11.07
C VAL A 108 13.00 -6.36 -10.55
N ASP A 109 12.49 -6.78 -9.42
CA ASP A 109 11.49 -6.07 -8.63
C ASP A 109 12.16 -5.28 -7.51
N TYR A 110 11.67 -4.08 -7.26
CA TYR A 110 12.20 -3.18 -6.24
C TYR A 110 11.23 -3.04 -5.07
N GLY A 111 11.82 -2.81 -3.88
CA GLY A 111 11.09 -2.54 -2.66
C GLY A 111 11.47 -1.18 -2.09
N VAL A 112 10.50 -0.26 -2.03
CA VAL A 112 10.63 1.02 -1.33
C VAL A 112 10.12 0.82 0.09
N MET A 113 11.04 0.75 1.06
CA MET A 113 10.68 0.50 2.46
C MET A 113 10.54 1.79 3.26
N GLY A 114 9.80 1.74 4.35
CA GLY A 114 9.78 2.81 5.33
C GLY A 114 11.12 2.95 6.04
N ILE A 115 11.46 4.17 6.42
CA ILE A 115 12.78 4.53 6.96
C ILE A 115 13.17 3.74 8.23
N GLU A 116 12.21 3.41 9.08
CA GLU A 116 12.48 2.66 10.32
C GLU A 116 12.86 1.19 10.04
N LEU A 117 12.34 0.60 8.95
CA LEU A 117 12.73 -0.74 8.52
C LEU A 117 14.22 -0.81 8.14
N VAL A 118 14.79 0.27 7.62
CA VAL A 118 16.24 0.37 7.34
C VAL A 118 17.06 0.08 8.60
N SER A 119 16.67 0.70 9.71
CA SER A 119 17.35 0.50 11.01
C SER A 119 17.10 -0.90 11.57
N THR A 120 15.86 -1.39 11.48
CA THR A 120 15.45 -2.71 11.98
C THR A 120 16.19 -3.84 11.28
N LEU A 121 16.23 -3.78 9.95
CA LEU A 121 16.92 -4.78 9.12
C LEU A 121 18.43 -4.55 9.04
N GLY A 122 18.92 -3.38 9.48
CA GLY A 122 20.34 -3.02 9.38
C GLY A 122 20.82 -2.87 7.94
N THR A 123 19.93 -2.45 7.05
CA THR A 123 20.28 -2.11 5.67
C THR A 123 20.84 -0.68 5.61
N GLY A 124 21.31 -0.26 4.44
CA GLY A 124 21.38 1.17 4.10
C GLY A 124 20.10 1.57 3.34
N ILE A 125 19.94 2.84 3.04
CA ILE A 125 18.90 3.31 2.10
C ILE A 125 19.09 2.62 0.75
N ARG A 126 20.33 2.51 0.30
CA ARG A 126 20.74 1.71 -0.85
C ARG A 126 21.42 0.45 -0.35
N PHE A 127 20.73 -0.68 -0.42
CA PHE A 127 21.28 -1.98 -0.09
C PHE A 127 21.67 -2.74 -1.37
N VAL A 128 22.69 -3.60 -1.27
CA VAL A 128 23.28 -4.34 -2.40
C VAL A 128 22.67 -5.73 -2.49
N ASP A 129 22.63 -6.44 -1.36
CA ASP A 129 22.00 -7.76 -1.29
C ASP A 129 20.47 -7.58 -1.30
N PRO A 130 19.68 -8.41 -2.00
CA PRO A 130 18.24 -8.25 -2.01
C PRO A 130 17.59 -8.61 -0.67
N LEU A 131 16.44 -8.01 -0.39
CA LEU A 131 15.53 -8.46 0.65
C LEU A 131 14.91 -9.79 0.22
N GLN A 132 14.87 -10.74 1.13
CA GLN A 132 14.15 -12.00 0.96
C GLN A 132 12.76 -11.87 1.59
N ILE A 133 11.73 -12.05 0.80
CA ILE A 133 10.34 -11.91 1.24
C ILE A 133 9.71 -13.30 1.32
N TYR A 134 9.21 -13.67 2.49
CA TYR A 134 8.58 -14.96 2.73
C TYR A 134 7.12 -14.79 3.11
N ILE A 135 6.23 -15.48 2.41
CA ILE A 135 4.79 -15.52 2.71
C ILE A 135 4.32 -16.97 2.77
N PRO A 136 3.50 -17.37 3.76
CA PRO A 136 2.93 -18.70 3.81
C PRO A 136 2.11 -18.99 2.54
N LYS A 137 2.28 -20.18 1.98
CA LYS A 137 1.47 -20.63 0.84
C LYS A 137 0.00 -20.70 1.21
N ARG A 138 -0.86 -20.22 0.33
CA ARG A 138 -2.33 -20.24 0.51
C ARG A 138 -2.90 -21.64 0.57
N SER A 139 -2.35 -22.54 -0.22
CA SER A 139 -2.81 -23.93 -0.34
C SER A 139 -1.70 -24.88 0.09
N GLY A 140 -2.03 -25.78 0.99
CA GLY A 140 -1.13 -26.83 1.43
C GLY A 140 -1.13 -27.00 2.94
N LYS A 141 -0.96 -28.26 3.39
CA LYS A 141 -0.66 -28.53 4.80
C LYS A 141 0.80 -28.16 5.06
N VAL A 142 1.06 -27.55 6.21
CA VAL A 142 2.42 -27.30 6.65
C VAL A 142 3.20 -28.61 6.61
N ASN A 143 4.25 -28.68 5.79
CA ASN A 143 5.09 -29.85 5.73
C ASN A 143 6.08 -29.82 6.90
N MET A 144 5.78 -30.57 7.94
CA MET A 144 6.63 -30.63 9.14
C MET A 144 8.03 -31.18 8.86
N ALA A 145 8.21 -31.95 7.79
CA ALA A 145 9.52 -32.48 7.40
C ALA A 145 10.35 -31.45 6.60
N ASN A 146 9.69 -30.51 5.92
CA ASN A 146 10.35 -29.41 5.21
C ASN A 146 9.52 -28.12 5.36
N PRO A 147 9.65 -27.40 6.46
CA PRO A 147 8.88 -26.16 6.72
C PRO A 147 9.09 -25.10 5.62
N ALA A 148 10.29 -25.01 5.05
CA ALA A 148 10.60 -24.04 3.99
C ALA A 148 9.73 -24.23 2.74
N ALA A 149 9.31 -25.45 2.43
CA ALA A 149 8.41 -25.75 1.33
C ALA A 149 6.99 -25.19 1.53
N SER A 150 6.66 -24.72 2.74
CA SER A 150 5.35 -24.13 3.09
C SER A 150 5.27 -22.62 2.81
N PHE A 151 6.35 -22.01 2.32
CA PHE A 151 6.41 -20.59 2.02
C PHE A 151 6.65 -20.37 0.51
N ASN A 152 6.07 -19.31 -0.02
CA ASN A 152 6.54 -18.67 -1.23
C ASN A 152 7.64 -17.68 -0.83
N MET A 153 8.66 -17.56 -1.68
CA MET A 153 9.79 -16.67 -1.43
C MET A 153 10.20 -15.99 -2.74
N ASP A 154 10.44 -14.70 -2.68
CA ASP A 154 10.97 -13.91 -3.78
C ASP A 154 11.85 -12.77 -3.25
N TYR A 155 12.48 -12.00 -4.13
CA TYR A 155 13.50 -11.02 -3.81
C TYR A 155 13.07 -9.62 -4.23
N LEU A 156 13.35 -8.62 -3.35
CA LEU A 156 13.21 -7.21 -3.67
C LEU A 156 14.57 -6.51 -3.58
N TYR A 157 14.89 -5.73 -4.60
CA TYR A 157 16.12 -4.95 -4.68
C TYR A 157 15.88 -3.50 -4.23
N SER A 158 16.96 -2.77 -3.95
CA SER A 158 16.89 -1.37 -3.56
C SER A 158 16.77 -0.45 -4.78
N PRO A 159 15.77 0.44 -4.84
CA PRO A 159 15.74 1.49 -5.84
C PRO A 159 16.60 2.71 -5.45
N GLY A 160 17.24 2.68 -4.26
CA GLY A 160 18.07 3.76 -3.73
C GLY A 160 17.28 4.85 -3.02
N VAL A 161 16.00 4.63 -2.77
CA VAL A 161 15.11 5.49 -1.98
C VAL A 161 14.32 4.69 -0.96
N VAL A 162 13.89 5.36 0.09
CA VAL A 162 12.97 4.89 1.12
C VAL A 162 11.91 5.97 1.34
N PHE A 163 10.80 5.67 1.98
CA PHE A 163 9.82 6.70 2.30
C PHE A 163 9.83 7.07 3.78
N VAL A 164 9.43 8.32 4.07
CA VAL A 164 9.35 8.90 5.41
C VAL A 164 8.05 9.67 5.53
N VAL A 165 7.11 9.17 6.33
CA VAL A 165 5.81 9.83 6.60
C VAL A 165 5.68 10.29 8.04
N ASN A 166 6.69 10.05 8.87
CA ASN A 166 6.71 10.36 10.31
C ASN A 166 5.58 9.66 11.09
N GLN A 167 5.18 8.49 10.65
CA GLN A 167 4.25 7.62 11.35
C GLN A 167 4.81 6.20 11.44
N GLN A 168 5.04 5.74 12.66
CA GLN A 168 5.63 4.43 12.96
C GLN A 168 4.89 3.27 12.27
N LYS A 169 3.57 3.37 12.15
CA LYS A 169 2.74 2.37 11.45
C LYS A 169 3.22 2.14 10.01
N TYR A 170 3.55 3.22 9.29
CA TYR A 170 4.00 3.12 7.90
C TYR A 170 5.53 2.97 7.83
N ASP A 171 6.27 3.85 8.49
CA ASP A 171 7.73 3.92 8.44
C ASP A 171 8.41 2.64 8.99
N GLY A 172 7.75 1.96 9.96
CA GLY A 172 8.28 0.77 10.60
C GLY A 172 7.74 -0.56 10.07
N GLN A 173 6.72 -0.53 9.18
CA GLN A 173 6.05 -1.77 8.80
C GLN A 173 5.83 -1.97 7.30
N TYR A 174 5.84 -0.93 6.46
CA TYR A 174 5.45 -1.07 5.06
C TYR A 174 6.63 -1.13 4.09
N ILE A 175 6.48 -1.97 3.08
CA ILE A 175 7.33 -2.02 1.88
C ILE A 175 6.42 -1.92 0.67
N LEU A 176 6.60 -0.87 -0.14
CA LEU A 176 5.93 -0.71 -1.43
C LEU A 176 6.66 -1.50 -2.50
N THR A 177 5.92 -2.18 -3.36
CA THR A 177 6.44 -2.91 -4.51
C THR A 177 5.40 -2.92 -5.64
N SER A 178 5.72 -3.52 -6.78
CA SER A 178 4.76 -3.65 -7.87
C SER A 178 3.62 -4.61 -7.51
N LEU A 179 2.43 -4.33 -8.04
CA LEU A 179 1.26 -5.21 -7.88
C LEU A 179 1.54 -6.61 -8.48
N ASP A 180 2.28 -6.66 -9.59
CA ASP A 180 2.64 -7.92 -10.25
C ASP A 180 3.55 -8.78 -9.37
N PHE A 181 4.52 -8.16 -8.67
CA PHE A 181 5.33 -8.86 -7.68
C PHE A 181 4.47 -9.43 -6.57
N ALA A 182 3.60 -8.63 -5.97
CA ALA A 182 2.74 -9.08 -4.88
C ALA A 182 1.79 -10.21 -5.31
N ARG A 183 1.19 -10.12 -6.51
CA ARG A 183 0.35 -11.17 -7.07
C ARG A 183 1.13 -12.47 -7.28
N ARG A 184 2.32 -12.39 -7.88
CA ARG A 184 3.18 -13.55 -8.12
C ARG A 184 3.57 -14.23 -6.81
N LEU A 185 3.98 -13.45 -5.83
CA LEU A 185 4.41 -13.95 -4.50
C LEU A 185 3.25 -14.63 -3.74
N LEU A 186 2.02 -14.13 -3.91
CA LEU A 186 0.81 -14.60 -3.22
C LEU A 186 0.01 -15.66 -3.99
N ASP A 187 0.47 -16.10 -5.16
CA ASP A 187 -0.27 -16.97 -6.07
C ASP A 187 -1.67 -16.41 -6.42
N TYR A 188 -1.73 -15.11 -6.70
CA TYR A 188 -2.91 -14.41 -7.21
C TYR A 188 -2.75 -14.03 -8.68
N THR A 189 -3.87 -13.80 -9.36
CA THR A 189 -3.92 -13.37 -10.77
C THR A 189 -4.55 -11.99 -10.91
N THR A 190 -5.82 -11.87 -10.58
CA THR A 190 -6.61 -10.64 -10.70
C THR A 190 -7.05 -10.08 -9.34
N GLU A 191 -6.80 -10.84 -8.28
CA GLU A 191 -7.23 -10.49 -6.94
C GLU A 191 -6.45 -9.29 -6.39
N VAL A 192 -7.15 -8.51 -5.55
CA VAL A 192 -6.65 -7.34 -4.83
C VAL A 192 -7.23 -7.29 -3.43
N SER A 193 -6.55 -6.64 -2.50
CA SER A 193 -7.06 -6.42 -1.14
C SER A 193 -7.88 -5.13 -1.04
N ALA A 194 -7.59 -4.15 -1.90
CA ALA A 194 -8.33 -2.90 -1.95
C ALA A 194 -8.24 -2.23 -3.33
N ILE A 195 -9.21 -1.35 -3.57
CA ILE A 195 -9.16 -0.32 -4.60
C ILE A 195 -9.04 1.02 -3.89
N GLU A 196 -8.06 1.80 -4.27
CA GLU A 196 -7.80 3.13 -3.74
C GLU A 196 -8.14 4.18 -4.80
N LEU A 197 -8.84 5.23 -4.39
CA LEU A 197 -9.44 6.21 -5.30
C LEU A 197 -9.02 7.62 -4.93
N LYS A 198 -8.77 8.42 -5.96
CA LYS A 198 -8.67 9.88 -5.89
C LYS A 198 -9.78 10.47 -6.73
N LEU A 199 -10.48 11.47 -6.21
CA LEU A 199 -11.56 12.15 -6.90
C LEU A 199 -11.06 13.36 -7.65
N LYS A 200 -11.79 13.75 -8.68
CA LYS A 200 -11.53 15.01 -9.38
C LYS A 200 -11.77 16.20 -8.45
N PRO A 201 -10.99 17.28 -8.58
CA PRO A 201 -11.20 18.50 -7.80
C PRO A 201 -12.65 19.01 -7.90
N GLY A 202 -13.23 19.32 -6.74
CA GLY A 202 -14.61 19.81 -6.65
C GLY A 202 -15.69 18.72 -6.60
N SER A 203 -15.33 17.44 -6.61
CA SER A 203 -16.27 16.34 -6.37
C SER A 203 -16.71 16.31 -4.90
N ASP A 204 -18.00 16.04 -4.66
CA ASP A 204 -18.51 15.82 -3.31
C ASP A 204 -18.22 14.39 -2.88
N LEU A 205 -17.34 14.25 -1.89
CA LEU A 205 -16.90 12.97 -1.35
C LEU A 205 -18.07 12.12 -0.85
N SER A 206 -19.03 12.73 -0.14
CA SER A 206 -20.17 12.03 0.43
C SER A 206 -21.11 11.52 -0.65
N PHE A 207 -21.34 12.32 -1.68
CA PHE A 207 -22.14 11.94 -2.84
C PHE A 207 -21.50 10.77 -3.61
N VAL A 208 -20.19 10.87 -3.90
CA VAL A 208 -19.48 9.82 -4.63
C VAL A 208 -19.42 8.53 -3.81
N LYS A 209 -19.16 8.62 -2.51
CA LYS A 209 -19.19 7.46 -1.59
C LYS A 209 -20.54 6.76 -1.61
N ALA A 210 -21.66 7.52 -1.57
CA ALA A 210 -23.01 6.94 -1.65
C ALA A 210 -23.27 6.28 -3.01
N LYS A 211 -22.79 6.88 -4.10
CA LYS A 211 -22.89 6.33 -5.46
C LYS A 211 -22.12 5.02 -5.61
N ILE A 212 -20.89 4.97 -5.12
CA ILE A 212 -20.06 3.75 -5.08
C ILE A 212 -20.72 2.66 -4.22
N LYS A 213 -21.25 3.02 -3.05
CA LYS A 213 -21.96 2.07 -2.18
C LYS A 213 -23.18 1.45 -2.85
N LYS A 214 -23.92 2.24 -3.62
CA LYS A 214 -25.07 1.77 -4.39
C LYS A 214 -24.66 0.77 -5.47
N GLU A 215 -23.53 1.00 -6.14
CA GLU A 215 -23.01 0.12 -7.20
C GLU A 215 -22.47 -1.19 -6.62
N LEU A 216 -21.72 -1.12 -5.53
CA LEU A 216 -21.03 -2.27 -4.94
C LEU A 216 -21.91 -3.14 -4.04
N GLY A 217 -22.97 -2.56 -3.45
CA GLY A 217 -23.81 -3.27 -2.48
C GLY A 217 -23.13 -3.47 -1.13
N ASP A 218 -23.60 -4.48 -0.38
CA ASP A 218 -23.14 -4.72 0.99
C ASP A 218 -21.91 -5.62 1.07
N ASP A 219 -21.52 -6.22 -0.05
CA ASP A 219 -20.31 -7.05 -0.14
C ASP A 219 -19.01 -6.24 0.08
N PHE A 220 -19.10 -4.91 -0.02
CA PHE A 220 -17.93 -4.01 0.06
C PHE A 220 -18.08 -2.94 1.15
N VAL A 221 -16.96 -2.60 1.74
CA VAL A 221 -16.79 -1.51 2.71
C VAL A 221 -16.05 -0.36 2.04
N ILE A 222 -16.59 0.87 2.19
CA ILE A 222 -16.01 2.09 1.64
C ILE A 222 -15.65 3.01 2.81
N ARG A 223 -14.38 3.29 2.92
CA ARG A 223 -13.80 4.17 3.97
C ARG A 223 -13.26 5.44 3.36
#